data_a6d46b5a4cf0b84791b20b021cdf5f47
#
_entry.id   a6d46b5a4cf0b84791b20b021cdf5f47
#
_cell.length_a   1.000
_cell.length_b   1.000
_cell.length_c   1.000
_cell.angle_alpha   90.00
_cell.angle_beta   90.00
_cell.angle_gamma   90.00
#
_symmetry.space_group_name_H-M   'P 1'
#
loop_
_entity.id
_entity.type
_entity.pdbx_description
1 polymer ?
#
loop_
_entity_poly.entity_id
_entity_poly.type
_entity_poly.pdbx_seq_one_letter_code
_entity_poly.pdbx_strand_id
1 'polypeptide(L)'
;MTIKQVIFFLATLVTFALTTPAVAQGQQHGKASYYSNSLHGHRTSDGSRYHKDSLTCAHRTLPFGTLLKITNKKNGKEVIVKVTDRGPYCTGRVVDLSMAAARELGMVASGVAAVQVEKVGFSGKDGDIDDINRSYLLPETRYLDPATGKYYSMQEWKK
;
A
#
# COMPACT_ATOMS: atom_id res chain seq x y z
N MET A 1 28.05 36.13 40.99
CA MET A 1 27.05 35.28 40.33
C MET A 1 26.15 34.68 41.38
N THR A 2 24.90 35.11 41.46
CA THR A 2 23.96 34.62 42.46
C THR A 2 23.37 33.28 42.05
N ILE A 3 23.09 32.41 43.03
CA ILE A 3 22.52 31.06 42.82
C ILE A 3 21.30 31.06 41.91
N LYS A 4 20.53 32.15 41.88
CA LYS A 4 19.38 32.32 40.95
C LYS A 4 19.77 32.40 39.48
N GLN A 5 20.96 32.90 39.12
CA GLN A 5 21.43 32.93 37.72
C GLN A 5 21.92 31.59 37.25
N VAL A 6 22.46 30.75 38.13
CA VAL A 6 22.89 29.39 37.79
C VAL A 6 21.71 28.48 37.52
N ILE A 7 20.60 28.64 38.28
CA ILE A 7 19.37 27.84 38.09
C ILE A 7 18.68 28.20 36.76
N PHE A 8 18.76 29.49 36.34
CA PHE A 8 18.17 29.91 35.06
C PHE A 8 18.93 29.37 33.84
N PHE A 9 20.24 29.16 33.97
CA PHE A 9 21.06 28.58 32.88
C PHE A 9 20.93 27.05 32.78
N LEU A 10 20.55 26.36 33.85
CA LEU A 10 20.31 24.92 33.85
C LEU A 10 18.93 24.52 33.38
N ALA A 11 17.98 25.47 33.34
CA ALA A 11 16.60 25.17 32.90
C ALA A 11 16.38 25.29 31.38
N THR A 12 17.35 25.79 30.62
CA THR A 12 17.24 25.96 29.16
C THR A 12 17.93 24.87 28.36
N LEU A 13 18.43 23.80 29.00
CA LEU A 13 19.19 22.75 28.30
C LEU A 13 18.47 21.40 28.25
N VAL A 14 17.16 21.35 28.29
CA VAL A 14 16.44 20.06 28.12
C VAL A 14 15.15 20.28 27.35
N THR A 15 15.22 20.51 26.06
CA THR A 15 14.19 20.09 25.12
C THR A 15 14.76 20.06 23.69
N PHE A 16 15.91 19.43 23.49
CA PHE A 16 16.20 18.91 22.17
C PHE A 16 15.49 17.56 22.10
N ALA A 17 14.21 17.62 21.79
CA ALA A 17 13.47 16.43 21.42
C ALA A 17 14.23 15.81 20.24
N LEU A 18 14.87 14.68 20.48
CA LEU A 18 15.35 13.77 19.47
C LEU A 18 14.13 13.28 18.67
N THR A 19 13.68 14.09 17.72
CA THR A 19 12.89 13.57 16.63
C THR A 19 13.84 12.66 15.84
N THR A 20 13.93 11.40 16.28
CA THR A 20 14.50 10.36 15.44
C THR A 20 13.72 10.40 14.13
N PRO A 21 14.36 10.66 12.97
CA PRO A 21 13.65 10.49 11.72
C PRO A 21 13.20 9.03 11.72
N ALA A 22 11.89 8.81 11.60
CA ALA A 22 11.35 7.49 11.33
C ALA A 22 12.16 6.97 10.14
N VAL A 23 12.95 5.93 10.37
CA VAL A 23 13.76 5.31 9.32
C VAL A 23 12.77 4.93 8.24
N ALA A 24 12.81 5.63 7.14
CA ALA A 24 12.00 5.36 5.97
C ALA A 24 12.34 3.92 5.54
N GLN A 25 11.51 2.96 5.94
CA GLN A 25 11.69 1.56 5.58
C GLN A 25 11.60 1.48 4.06
N GLY A 26 12.78 1.46 3.40
CA GLY A 26 12.98 1.11 2.02
C GLY A 26 11.88 1.52 1.03
N GLN A 27 11.64 2.83 0.86
CA GLN A 27 10.76 3.31 -0.19
C GLN A 27 11.40 3.05 -1.55
N GLN A 28 10.66 2.39 -2.45
CA GLN A 28 11.07 2.14 -3.81
C GLN A 28 10.29 3.04 -4.76
N HIS A 29 10.98 3.62 -5.74
CA HIS A 29 10.37 4.44 -6.79
C HIS A 29 10.55 3.78 -8.15
N GLY A 30 9.53 3.86 -9.00
CA GLY A 30 9.58 3.31 -10.35
C GLY A 30 8.25 3.41 -11.06
N LYS A 31 8.07 2.55 -12.07
CA LYS A 31 6.79 2.46 -12.80
C LYS A 31 6.02 1.23 -12.35
N ALA A 32 4.72 1.36 -12.26
CA ALA A 32 3.77 0.25 -12.15
C ALA A 32 3.10 0.02 -13.50
N SER A 33 2.82 -1.22 -13.84
CA SER A 33 1.84 -1.63 -14.83
C SER A 33 0.79 -2.54 -14.18
N TYR A 34 -0.11 -3.13 -14.96
CA TYR A 34 -1.09 -4.08 -14.44
C TYR A 34 -1.32 -5.24 -15.40
N TYR A 35 -1.84 -6.34 -14.86
CA TYR A 35 -2.13 -7.54 -15.62
C TYR A 35 -3.30 -7.37 -16.60
N SER A 36 -3.18 -8.00 -17.77
CA SER A 36 -4.30 -8.14 -18.69
C SER A 36 -5.44 -8.95 -18.06
N ASN A 37 -6.68 -8.64 -18.44
CA ASN A 37 -7.84 -9.43 -18.04
C ASN A 37 -7.77 -10.90 -18.48
N SER A 38 -7.04 -11.20 -19.55
CA SER A 38 -6.84 -12.56 -20.07
C SER A 38 -6.08 -13.47 -19.08
N LEU A 39 -5.35 -12.89 -18.12
CA LEU A 39 -4.60 -13.64 -17.11
C LEU A 39 -5.47 -14.10 -15.92
N HIS A 40 -6.75 -13.72 -15.89
CA HIS A 40 -7.65 -14.14 -14.82
C HIS A 40 -7.73 -15.68 -14.73
N GLY A 41 -7.53 -16.23 -13.53
CA GLY A 41 -7.48 -17.66 -13.26
C GLY A 41 -6.11 -18.32 -13.49
N HIS A 42 -5.13 -17.64 -14.09
CA HIS A 42 -3.78 -18.18 -14.28
C HIS A 42 -3.06 -18.33 -12.93
N ARG A 43 -2.18 -19.31 -12.83
CA ARG A 43 -1.42 -19.60 -11.61
C ARG A 43 -0.38 -18.50 -11.38
N THR A 44 -0.28 -18.05 -10.14
CA THR A 44 0.73 -17.12 -9.65
C THR A 44 1.91 -17.86 -9.04
N SER A 45 3.04 -17.17 -8.86
CA SER A 45 4.28 -17.79 -8.36
C SER A 45 4.20 -18.28 -6.90
N ASP A 46 3.26 -17.76 -6.11
CA ASP A 46 2.96 -18.26 -4.75
C ASP A 46 2.11 -19.55 -4.75
N GLY A 47 1.69 -20.02 -5.93
CA GLY A 47 0.85 -21.21 -6.10
C GLY A 47 -0.65 -20.94 -6.13
N SER A 48 -1.09 -19.72 -5.84
CA SER A 48 -2.49 -19.31 -5.94
C SER A 48 -2.92 -19.04 -7.39
N ARG A 49 -4.12 -18.52 -7.58
CA ARG A 49 -4.61 -18.07 -8.90
C ARG A 49 -4.81 -16.56 -8.90
N TYR A 50 -4.37 -15.92 -9.97
CA TYR A 50 -4.62 -14.51 -10.20
C TYR A 50 -6.13 -14.23 -10.32
N HIS A 51 -6.63 -13.33 -9.50
CA HIS A 51 -7.98 -12.81 -9.60
C HIS A 51 -7.94 -11.32 -9.89
N LYS A 52 -8.56 -10.91 -11.01
CA LYS A 52 -8.51 -9.51 -11.48
C LYS A 52 -9.11 -8.50 -10.50
N ASP A 53 -10.05 -8.95 -9.65
CA ASP A 53 -10.77 -8.10 -8.70
C ASP A 53 -10.20 -8.19 -7.27
N SER A 54 -9.09 -8.89 -7.07
CA SER A 54 -8.33 -8.92 -5.80
C SER A 54 -7.22 -7.89 -5.79
N LEU A 55 -6.89 -7.33 -4.62
CA LEU A 55 -5.81 -6.37 -4.45
C LEU A 55 -4.46 -7.08 -4.29
N THR A 56 -3.87 -7.50 -5.41
CA THR A 56 -2.60 -8.24 -5.48
C THR A 56 -1.62 -7.61 -6.46
N CYS A 57 -0.37 -8.02 -6.33
CA CYS A 57 0.69 -7.58 -7.25
C CYS A 57 1.78 -8.63 -7.44
N ALA A 58 2.59 -8.43 -8.50
CA ALA A 58 3.90 -9.05 -8.64
C ALA A 58 5.00 -8.11 -8.15
N HIS A 59 5.99 -8.67 -7.45
CA HIS A 59 7.22 -8.00 -7.08
C HIS A 59 8.40 -8.96 -7.23
N ARG A 60 9.59 -8.41 -7.66
CA ARG A 60 10.74 -9.25 -8.03
C ARG A 60 11.29 -10.08 -6.88
N THR A 61 11.46 -9.48 -5.71
CA THR A 61 12.27 -10.04 -4.62
C THR A 61 11.58 -10.11 -3.27
N LEU A 62 10.56 -9.28 -3.02
CA LEU A 62 9.89 -9.27 -1.72
C LEU A 62 9.17 -10.61 -1.48
N PRO A 63 9.15 -11.13 -0.24
CA PRO A 63 8.45 -12.35 0.10
C PRO A 63 6.98 -12.31 -0.31
N PHE A 64 6.42 -13.47 -0.69
CA PHE A 64 4.97 -13.60 -0.90
C PHE A 64 4.24 -13.30 0.41
N GLY A 65 3.09 -12.63 0.32
CA GLY A 65 2.37 -12.15 1.50
C GLY A 65 2.81 -10.78 2.00
N THR A 66 3.89 -10.19 1.47
CA THR A 66 4.27 -8.81 1.80
C THR A 66 3.17 -7.86 1.34
N LEU A 67 2.81 -6.92 2.22
CA LEU A 67 1.85 -5.86 1.92
C LEU A 67 2.60 -4.59 1.52
N LEU A 68 2.20 -4.05 0.38
CA LEU A 68 2.79 -2.86 -0.21
C LEU A 68 1.74 -1.78 -0.36
N LYS A 69 2.02 -0.60 0.17
CA LYS A 69 1.29 0.63 -0.16
C LYS A 69 1.89 1.20 -1.44
N ILE A 70 1.05 1.35 -2.44
CA ILE A 70 1.40 1.90 -3.74
C ILE A 70 0.75 3.27 -3.86
N THR A 71 1.55 4.30 -4.09
CA THR A 71 1.07 5.68 -4.29
C THR A 71 1.34 6.10 -5.74
N ASN A 72 0.31 6.50 -6.46
CA ASN A 72 0.42 7.06 -7.81
C ASN A 72 0.87 8.53 -7.71
N LYS A 73 2.09 8.83 -8.18
CA LYS A 73 2.68 10.16 -8.07
C LYS A 73 1.95 11.25 -8.87
N LYS A 74 1.14 10.88 -9.86
CA LYS A 74 0.42 11.85 -10.70
C LYS A 74 -0.83 12.40 -10.02
N ASN A 75 -1.56 11.55 -9.27
CA ASN A 75 -2.86 11.91 -8.71
C ASN A 75 -2.95 11.72 -7.19
N GLY A 76 -1.89 11.23 -6.53
CA GLY A 76 -1.83 11.01 -5.09
C GLY A 76 -2.68 9.83 -4.57
N LYS A 77 -3.36 9.09 -5.44
CA LYS A 77 -4.16 7.92 -5.02
C LYS A 77 -3.26 6.81 -4.51
N GLU A 78 -3.75 6.09 -3.51
CA GLU A 78 -3.06 5.00 -2.85
C GLU A 78 -3.87 3.72 -2.86
N VAL A 79 -3.19 2.58 -2.83
CA VAL A 79 -3.79 1.26 -2.64
C VAL A 79 -2.81 0.35 -1.91
N ILE A 80 -3.33 -0.53 -1.04
CA ILE A 80 -2.53 -1.60 -0.43
C ILE A 80 -2.78 -2.89 -1.19
N VAL A 81 -1.68 -3.56 -1.57
CA VAL A 81 -1.71 -4.81 -2.36
C VAL A 81 -0.82 -5.86 -1.72
N LYS A 82 -1.18 -7.13 -1.89
CA LYS A 82 -0.40 -8.28 -1.45
C LYS A 82 0.49 -8.82 -2.58
N VAL A 83 1.75 -9.10 -2.28
CA VAL A 83 2.66 -9.77 -3.20
C VAL A 83 2.29 -11.24 -3.30
N THR A 84 1.84 -11.68 -4.47
CA THR A 84 1.46 -13.06 -4.78
C THR A 84 2.23 -13.64 -5.97
N ASP A 85 2.95 -12.77 -6.72
CA ASP A 85 3.59 -13.19 -7.94
C ASP A 85 5.00 -12.60 -8.10
N ARG A 86 5.74 -13.08 -9.10
CA ARG A 86 7.09 -12.62 -9.46
C ARG A 86 7.06 -11.78 -10.74
N GLY A 87 7.87 -10.76 -10.76
CA GLY A 87 7.97 -9.73 -11.81
C GLY A 87 7.86 -8.34 -11.19
N PRO A 88 7.81 -7.29 -12.01
CA PRO A 88 8.05 -7.27 -13.47
C PRO A 88 9.51 -7.52 -13.84
N TYR A 89 9.75 -8.13 -14.99
CA TYR A 89 11.11 -8.34 -15.52
C TYR A 89 11.53 -7.27 -16.54
N CYS A 90 10.66 -6.30 -16.79
CA CYS A 90 10.98 -5.14 -17.65
C CYS A 90 11.74 -4.06 -16.88
N THR A 91 12.71 -3.45 -17.54
CA THR A 91 13.49 -2.34 -16.96
C THR A 91 12.60 -1.15 -16.61
N GLY A 92 12.85 -0.56 -15.44
CA GLY A 92 12.14 0.63 -14.94
C GLY A 92 10.77 0.37 -14.31
N ARG A 93 10.21 -0.85 -14.44
CA ARG A 93 9.02 -1.27 -13.68
C ARG A 93 9.43 -1.94 -12.37
N VAL A 94 8.70 -1.64 -11.31
CA VAL A 94 8.95 -2.16 -9.96
C VAL A 94 7.85 -3.06 -9.45
N VAL A 95 6.63 -2.90 -9.97
CA VAL A 95 5.46 -3.68 -9.56
C VAL A 95 4.48 -3.82 -10.73
N ASP A 96 3.84 -4.99 -10.84
CA ASP A 96 2.71 -5.23 -11.73
C ASP A 96 1.47 -5.50 -10.88
N LEU A 97 0.44 -4.70 -11.07
CA LEU A 97 -0.75 -4.66 -10.22
C LEU A 97 -1.89 -5.51 -10.79
N SER A 98 -2.79 -5.94 -9.93
CA SER A 98 -4.08 -6.46 -10.39
C SER A 98 -4.91 -5.35 -11.06
N MET A 99 -5.94 -5.75 -11.82
CA MET A 99 -6.85 -4.80 -12.44
C MET A 99 -7.60 -3.96 -11.40
N ALA A 100 -8.02 -4.56 -10.28
CA ALA A 100 -8.67 -3.84 -9.17
C ALA A 100 -7.75 -2.75 -8.61
N ALA A 101 -6.50 -3.09 -8.28
CA ALA A 101 -5.52 -2.14 -7.78
C ALA A 101 -5.24 -1.00 -8.78
N ALA A 102 -5.14 -1.32 -10.08
CA ALA A 102 -4.94 -0.31 -11.12
C ALA A 102 -6.13 0.66 -11.25
N ARG A 103 -7.36 0.16 -11.04
CA ARG A 103 -8.57 1.01 -11.00
C ARG A 103 -8.54 1.97 -9.80
N GLU A 104 -8.23 1.48 -8.61
CA GLU A 104 -8.14 2.30 -7.40
C GLU A 104 -7.07 3.39 -7.53
N LEU A 105 -5.91 3.07 -8.10
CA LEU A 105 -4.85 4.03 -8.40
C LEU A 105 -5.20 5.00 -9.55
N GLY A 106 -6.31 4.79 -10.28
CA GLY A 106 -6.69 5.63 -11.41
C GLY A 106 -5.70 5.58 -12.56
N MET A 107 -5.07 4.42 -12.82
CA MET A 107 -4.02 4.29 -13.85
C MET A 107 -4.43 3.44 -15.06
N VAL A 108 -5.65 2.90 -15.10
CA VAL A 108 -6.09 1.99 -16.17
C VAL A 108 -5.98 2.65 -17.55
N ALA A 109 -6.43 3.90 -17.69
CA ALA A 109 -6.37 4.62 -18.96
C ALA A 109 -4.95 4.87 -19.47
N SER A 110 -3.97 5.03 -18.56
CA SER A 110 -2.57 5.28 -18.94
C SER A 110 -1.77 3.99 -19.15
N GLY A 111 -2.24 2.85 -18.67
CA GLY A 111 -1.55 1.56 -18.73
C GLY A 111 -0.34 1.44 -17.79
N VAL A 112 0.36 2.54 -17.58
CA VAL A 112 1.57 2.65 -16.74
C VAL A 112 1.50 3.94 -15.93
N ALA A 113 1.98 3.90 -14.67
CA ALA A 113 2.08 5.06 -13.81
C ALA A 113 3.41 5.11 -13.07
N ALA A 114 3.91 6.32 -12.82
CA ALA A 114 5.01 6.52 -11.87
C ALA A 114 4.48 6.37 -10.45
N VAL A 115 5.10 5.48 -9.67
CA VAL A 115 4.65 5.13 -8.33
C VAL A 115 5.77 5.20 -7.30
N GLN A 116 5.34 5.38 -6.07
CA GLN A 116 6.10 5.10 -4.88
C GLN A 116 5.56 3.81 -4.25
N VAL A 117 6.45 2.93 -3.84
CA VAL A 117 6.14 1.64 -3.21
C VAL A 117 6.74 1.63 -1.82
N GLU A 118 5.93 1.34 -0.84
CA GLU A 118 6.31 1.28 0.58
C GLU A 118 5.84 -0.05 1.18
N LYS A 119 6.73 -0.76 1.88
CA LYS A 119 6.36 -1.96 2.61
C LYS A 119 5.65 -1.55 3.90
N VAL A 120 4.40 -1.96 4.08
CA VAL A 120 3.58 -1.61 5.24
C VAL A 120 3.29 -2.78 6.16
N GLY A 121 3.50 -4.01 5.72
CA GLY A 121 3.23 -5.17 6.56
C GLY A 121 3.49 -6.50 5.87
N PHE A 122 2.99 -7.55 6.50
CA PHE A 122 3.02 -8.92 5.99
C PHE A 122 1.70 -9.60 6.35
N SER A 123 1.00 -10.10 5.35
CA SER A 123 -0.17 -10.95 5.54
C SER A 123 0.33 -12.38 5.66
N GLY A 124 0.31 -12.93 6.87
CA GLY A 124 0.50 -14.37 7.09
C GLY A 124 -0.60 -15.17 6.38
N LYS A 125 -0.51 -16.52 6.44
CA LYS A 125 -1.52 -17.40 5.82
C LYS A 125 -2.95 -17.13 6.29
N ASP A 126 -3.12 -16.47 7.45
CA ASP A 126 -4.41 -16.20 8.10
C ASP A 126 -4.70 -14.69 8.27
N GLY A 127 -3.87 -13.80 7.73
CA GLY A 127 -4.02 -12.34 7.86
C GLY A 127 -4.86 -11.76 6.73
N ASP A 128 -6.08 -11.33 7.04
CA ASP A 128 -6.96 -10.63 6.09
C ASP A 128 -6.37 -9.27 5.73
N ILE A 129 -6.22 -9.00 4.43
CA ILE A 129 -5.88 -7.67 3.89
C ILE A 129 -6.92 -6.64 4.35
N ASP A 130 -8.14 -7.08 4.57
CA ASP A 130 -9.25 -6.24 5.02
C ASP A 130 -9.01 -5.64 6.41
N ASP A 131 -8.33 -6.34 7.33
CA ASP A 131 -8.00 -5.80 8.66
C ASP A 131 -6.89 -4.74 8.60
N ILE A 132 -5.97 -4.88 7.66
CA ILE A 132 -4.87 -3.92 7.48
C ILE A 132 -5.35 -2.69 6.72
N ASN A 133 -6.16 -2.86 5.68
CA ASN A 133 -6.83 -1.75 5.02
C ASN A 133 -7.70 -0.95 6.01
N ARG A 134 -8.30 -1.62 7.00
CA ARG A 134 -9.08 -0.99 8.06
C ARG A 134 -8.23 -0.13 8.99
N SER A 135 -6.96 -0.48 9.22
CA SER A 135 -6.05 0.23 10.11
C SER A 135 -5.31 1.42 9.44
N TYR A 136 -5.04 1.33 8.14
CA TYR A 136 -4.19 2.28 7.42
C TYR A 136 -4.91 3.10 6.35
N LEU A 137 -6.04 2.64 5.83
CA LEU A 137 -6.83 3.34 4.83
C LEU A 137 -8.14 3.82 5.44
N LEU A 138 -8.11 5.02 6.01
CA LEU A 138 -9.25 5.85 6.40
C LEU A 138 -10.30 5.22 7.34
N PRO A 139 -10.83 5.99 8.29
CA PRO A 139 -12.00 5.59 9.03
C PRO A 139 -13.15 5.43 8.04
N GLU A 140 -13.55 4.17 7.80
CA GLU A 140 -14.73 3.75 7.05
C GLU A 140 -14.73 4.04 5.53
N THR A 141 -14.02 3.23 4.75
CA THR A 141 -14.34 3.09 3.31
C THR A 141 -15.71 2.42 3.20
N ARG A 142 -16.73 3.22 2.97
CA ARG A 142 -18.08 2.74 2.66
C ARG A 142 -18.21 2.61 1.14
N TYR A 143 -18.64 1.45 0.68
CA TYR A 143 -18.96 1.22 -0.72
C TYR A 143 -20.38 1.71 -1.00
N LEU A 144 -20.52 2.54 -2.04
CA LEU A 144 -21.83 2.94 -2.54
C LEU A 144 -22.38 1.82 -3.42
N ASP A 145 -23.50 1.23 -3.04
CA ASP A 145 -24.25 0.33 -3.91
C ASP A 145 -24.97 1.17 -4.99
N PRO A 146 -24.61 1.03 -6.26
CA PRO A 146 -25.20 1.81 -7.33
C PRO A 146 -26.69 1.48 -7.58
N ALA A 147 -27.16 0.32 -7.12
CA ALA A 147 -28.57 -0.09 -7.28
C ALA A 147 -29.48 0.49 -6.19
N THR A 148 -28.98 0.65 -4.97
CA THR A 148 -29.76 1.11 -3.83
C THR A 148 -29.39 2.51 -3.34
N GLY A 149 -28.25 3.05 -3.78
CA GLY A 149 -27.72 4.35 -3.32
C GLY A 149 -27.28 4.35 -1.85
N LYS A 150 -27.16 3.19 -1.21
CA LYS A 150 -26.73 3.05 0.18
C LYS A 150 -25.23 2.74 0.29
N TYR A 151 -24.63 3.23 1.35
CA TYR A 151 -23.23 2.92 1.69
C TYR A 151 -23.18 1.73 2.63
N TYR A 152 -22.38 0.74 2.26
CA TYR A 152 -22.11 -0.47 3.04
C TYR A 152 -20.65 -0.56 3.43
N SER A 153 -20.37 -1.08 4.63
CA SER A 153 -19.03 -1.52 5.00
C SER A 153 -18.70 -2.84 4.28
N MET A 154 -17.41 -3.16 4.14
CA MET A 154 -16.99 -4.46 3.55
C MET A 154 -17.64 -5.68 4.22
N GLN A 155 -17.99 -5.61 5.52
CA GLN A 155 -18.61 -6.70 6.25
C GLN A 155 -20.10 -6.85 5.93
N GLU A 156 -20.77 -5.77 5.62
CA GLU A 156 -22.20 -5.78 5.26
C GLU A 156 -22.41 -6.23 3.82
N TRP A 157 -21.43 -5.99 2.94
CA TRP A 157 -21.48 -6.39 1.53
C TRP A 157 -21.34 -7.90 1.30
N LYS A 158 -20.75 -8.64 2.23
CA LYS A 158 -20.53 -10.10 2.13
C LYS A 158 -21.67 -10.96 2.67
N LYS A 159 -22.78 -10.36 3.12
CA LYS A 159 -24.01 -11.05 3.53
C LYS A 159 -25.05 -11.08 2.42
#